data_f3acca2053a94482a6cc19df974936a3
#
_entry.id   f3acca2053a94482a6cc19df974936a3
#
_cell.length_a   1.000
_cell.length_b   1.000
_cell.length_c   1.000
_cell.angle_alpha   90.00
_cell.angle_beta   90.00
_cell.angle_gamma   90.00
#
_symmetry.space_group_name_H-M   'P 1'
#
loop_
_entity.id
_entity.type
_entity.pdbx_description
1 polymer ?
#
loop_
_entity_poly.entity_id
_entity_poly.type
_entity_poly.pdbx_seq_one_letter_code
_entity_poly.pdbx_strand_id
1 'polypeptide(L)'
;LVFAVVIFFWMAFHQNGLTLTWFADEFTAREATGATGMMFNVINLVWCIFMVFGICGLLTAPKGTSGKSKLINLALIVIPAAILGYTYMNSGDSTVAIDAPIFQQFNPCFVVALTPVSIALFGWLGRIGKEPKAPVKIGLGMLVAAGAYLLMTVSSLGLPATDHPNHVADVTPNLLVGTYLILTFAELLLSPIGISFVSKVAPPKYKGMIMGGWFVATALGNKLVSIPGHMWDMPLPVVWGTLMVICLLAALFIFSIIKKLNRVS
;
A
#
# COMPACT_ATOMS: atom_id res chain seq x y z
N LEU A 1 20.78 -8.99 -7.73
CA LEU A 1 20.22 -7.79 -8.39
C LEU A 1 18.81 -7.45 -7.87
N VAL A 2 17.87 -8.41 -7.90
CA VAL A 2 16.49 -8.18 -7.37
C VAL A 2 16.53 -7.79 -5.89
N PHE A 3 17.39 -8.40 -5.08
CA PHE A 3 17.51 -8.07 -3.65
C PHE A 3 17.89 -6.61 -3.38
N ALA A 4 18.66 -5.97 -4.27
CA ALA A 4 18.94 -4.53 -4.13
C ALA A 4 17.65 -3.70 -4.20
N VAL A 5 16.73 -4.04 -5.11
CA VAL A 5 15.42 -3.37 -5.21
C VAL A 5 14.57 -3.66 -3.97
N VAL A 6 14.60 -4.90 -3.48
CA VAL A 6 13.87 -5.31 -2.26
C VAL A 6 14.32 -4.53 -1.03
N ILE A 7 15.63 -4.27 -0.88
CA ILE A 7 16.17 -3.45 0.22
C ILE A 7 15.54 -2.06 0.21
N PHE A 8 15.58 -1.38 -0.93
CA PHE A 8 15.05 -0.01 -1.05
C PHE A 8 13.52 0.03 -0.96
N PHE A 9 12.84 -1.02 -1.45
CA PHE A 9 11.39 -1.12 -1.26
C PHE A 9 11.02 -1.19 0.22
N TRP A 10 11.63 -2.09 0.98
CA TRP A 10 11.30 -2.24 2.40
C TRP A 10 11.73 -1.01 3.22
N MET A 11 12.82 -0.34 2.84
CA MET A 11 13.18 0.94 3.42
C MET A 11 12.08 2.00 3.21
N ALA A 12 11.55 2.09 2.01
CA ALA A 12 10.47 3.03 1.70
C ALA A 12 9.14 2.59 2.33
N PHE A 13 8.77 1.33 2.19
CA PHE A 13 7.49 0.81 2.68
C PHE A 13 7.34 0.90 4.20
N HIS A 14 8.37 0.53 4.95
CA HIS A 14 8.32 0.55 6.42
C HIS A 14 8.43 1.95 7.03
N GLN A 15 8.43 3.01 6.22
CA GLN A 15 8.18 4.36 6.75
C GLN A 15 6.77 4.48 7.35
N ASN A 16 5.86 3.55 7.04
CA ASN A 16 4.56 3.47 7.69
C ASN A 16 4.64 3.32 9.23
N GLY A 17 5.67 2.69 9.75
CA GLY A 17 5.94 2.53 11.18
C GLY A 17 6.85 3.61 11.78
N LEU A 18 7.35 4.58 11.01
CA LEU A 18 8.26 5.62 11.49
C LEU A 18 7.80 7.01 11.03
N THR A 19 8.28 7.50 9.88
CA THR A 19 8.05 8.89 9.44
C THR A 19 6.60 9.18 9.09
N LEU A 20 5.84 8.21 8.54
CA LEU A 20 4.39 8.41 8.33
C LEU A 20 3.61 8.43 9.64
N THR A 21 4.05 7.70 10.67
CA THR A 21 3.47 7.79 12.01
C THR A 21 3.80 9.12 12.68
N TRP A 22 5.03 9.64 12.52
CA TRP A 22 5.39 10.97 13.00
C TRP A 22 4.59 12.06 12.29
N PHE A 23 4.42 11.95 10.96
CA PHE A 23 3.56 12.88 10.22
C PHE A 23 2.10 12.81 10.71
N ALA A 24 1.60 11.63 11.05
CA ALA A 24 0.27 11.47 11.62
C ALA A 24 0.14 12.19 12.97
N ASP A 25 1.16 12.13 13.82
CA ASP A 25 1.14 12.75 15.15
C ASP A 25 1.34 14.27 15.09
N GLU A 26 2.23 14.74 14.22
CA GLU A 26 2.66 16.15 14.23
C GLU A 26 1.83 17.04 13.30
N PHE A 27 1.36 16.51 12.16
CA PHE A 27 0.76 17.34 11.10
C PHE A 27 -0.70 17.00 10.79
N THR A 28 -1.17 15.82 11.17
CA THR A 28 -2.52 15.37 10.80
C THR A 28 -3.54 15.76 11.85
N ALA A 29 -4.73 16.17 11.41
CA ALA A 29 -5.84 16.48 12.31
C ALA A 29 -6.16 15.28 13.22
N ARG A 30 -6.27 15.55 14.51
CA ARG A 30 -6.49 14.54 15.56
C ARG A 30 -7.95 14.12 15.73
N GLU A 31 -8.82 14.72 14.92
CA GLU A 31 -10.25 14.44 14.95
C GLU A 31 -10.79 14.39 13.52
N ALA A 32 -11.79 13.54 13.30
CA ALA A 32 -12.53 13.50 12.05
C ALA A 32 -14.00 13.21 12.28
N THR A 33 -14.82 13.65 11.36
CA THR A 33 -16.27 13.43 11.32
C THR A 33 -16.68 12.78 10.02
N GLY A 34 -17.92 12.39 9.88
CA GLY A 34 -18.49 11.86 8.66
C GLY A 34 -17.84 10.56 8.20
N ALA A 35 -17.73 10.41 6.89
CA ALA A 35 -17.13 9.24 6.27
C ALA A 35 -15.66 9.06 6.66
N THR A 36 -14.92 10.15 6.85
CA THR A 36 -13.51 10.09 7.31
C THR A 36 -13.43 9.50 8.71
N GLY A 37 -14.25 9.96 9.66
CA GLY A 37 -14.28 9.41 11.02
C GLY A 37 -14.66 7.91 11.03
N MET A 38 -15.60 7.50 10.18
CA MET A 38 -15.99 6.10 10.06
C MET A 38 -14.86 5.16 9.64
N MET A 39 -13.86 5.64 8.88
CA MET A 39 -12.72 4.81 8.45
C MET A 39 -11.79 4.42 9.62
N PHE A 40 -11.83 5.15 10.74
CA PHE A 40 -11.02 4.83 11.92
C PHE A 40 -11.66 3.78 12.83
N ASN A 41 -12.85 3.27 12.47
CA ASN A 41 -13.45 2.11 13.09
C ASN A 41 -13.16 0.86 12.27
N VAL A 42 -12.40 -0.09 12.84
CA VAL A 42 -12.00 -1.33 12.15
C VAL A 42 -13.18 -2.17 11.67
N ILE A 43 -14.31 -2.14 12.38
CA ILE A 43 -15.54 -2.88 11.98
C ILE A 43 -16.06 -2.33 10.65
N ASN A 44 -16.05 -1.01 10.48
CA ASN A 44 -16.47 -0.39 9.22
C ASN A 44 -15.52 -0.77 8.06
N LEU A 45 -14.22 -0.88 8.33
CA LEU A 45 -13.24 -1.35 7.31
C LEU A 45 -13.50 -2.81 6.93
N VAL A 46 -13.88 -3.66 7.88
CA VAL A 46 -14.26 -5.07 7.60
C VAL A 46 -15.48 -5.12 6.69
N TRP A 47 -16.49 -4.29 6.91
CA TRP A 47 -17.63 -4.20 6.01
C TRP A 47 -17.24 -3.73 4.61
N CYS A 48 -16.33 -2.75 4.50
CA CYS A 48 -15.77 -2.34 3.20
C CYS A 48 -15.04 -3.50 2.49
N ILE A 49 -14.27 -4.30 3.24
CA ILE A 49 -13.59 -5.48 2.69
C ILE A 49 -14.60 -6.47 2.11
N PHE A 50 -15.67 -6.79 2.81
CA PHE A 50 -16.73 -7.69 2.29
C PHE A 50 -17.36 -7.14 1.00
N MET A 51 -17.59 -5.83 0.91
CA MET A 51 -18.09 -5.21 -0.31
C MET A 51 -17.11 -5.42 -1.49
N VAL A 52 -15.82 -5.23 -1.27
CA VAL A 52 -14.79 -5.45 -2.31
C VAL A 52 -14.79 -6.91 -2.76
N PHE A 53 -14.87 -7.88 -1.83
CA PHE A 53 -14.98 -9.31 -2.18
C PHE A 53 -16.23 -9.61 -3.01
N GLY A 54 -17.38 -9.07 -2.62
CA GLY A 54 -18.62 -9.22 -3.36
C GLY A 54 -18.54 -8.66 -4.78
N ILE A 55 -17.99 -7.44 -4.92
CA ILE A 55 -17.80 -6.79 -6.22
C ILE A 55 -16.85 -7.61 -7.10
N CYS A 56 -15.67 -7.96 -6.59
CA CYS A 56 -14.72 -8.79 -7.33
C CYS A 56 -15.31 -10.14 -7.72
N GLY A 57 -16.06 -10.78 -6.79
CA GLY A 57 -16.72 -12.05 -7.04
C GLY A 57 -17.77 -11.97 -8.16
N LEU A 58 -18.50 -10.86 -8.29
CA LEU A 58 -19.45 -10.64 -9.41
C LEU A 58 -18.70 -10.35 -10.72
N LEU A 59 -17.69 -9.50 -10.70
CA LEU A 59 -16.95 -9.08 -11.90
C LEU A 59 -16.12 -10.23 -12.53
N THR A 60 -15.61 -11.14 -11.68
CA THR A 60 -14.79 -12.25 -12.14
C THR A 60 -15.56 -13.55 -12.33
N ALA A 61 -16.87 -13.57 -12.06
CA ALA A 61 -17.70 -14.77 -12.16
C ALA A 61 -17.68 -15.35 -13.59
N PRO A 62 -17.33 -16.65 -13.75
CA PRO A 62 -17.38 -17.33 -15.05
C PRO A 62 -18.82 -17.35 -15.63
N LYS A 63 -18.91 -17.46 -16.97
CA LYS A 63 -20.20 -17.72 -17.61
C LYS A 63 -20.77 -19.08 -17.11
N GLY A 64 -21.99 -19.06 -16.57
CA GLY A 64 -22.60 -20.25 -15.99
C GLY A 64 -22.47 -20.39 -14.47
N THR A 65 -21.88 -19.38 -13.77
CA THR A 65 -21.85 -19.33 -12.30
C THR A 65 -23.25 -19.51 -11.70
N SER A 66 -23.35 -20.40 -10.70
CA SER A 66 -24.59 -20.71 -9.99
C SER A 66 -25.28 -19.46 -9.46
N GLY A 67 -26.61 -19.43 -9.52
CA GLY A 67 -27.43 -18.35 -8.96
C GLY A 67 -27.16 -18.14 -7.45
N LYS A 68 -26.89 -19.22 -6.70
CA LYS A 68 -26.50 -19.14 -5.28
C LYS A 68 -25.23 -18.33 -5.07
N SER A 69 -24.19 -18.55 -5.89
CA SER A 69 -22.93 -17.80 -5.79
C SER A 69 -23.12 -16.32 -6.11
N LYS A 70 -23.90 -15.99 -7.13
CA LYS A 70 -24.25 -14.58 -7.45
C LYS A 70 -25.02 -13.92 -6.31
N LEU A 71 -25.95 -14.64 -5.69
CA LEU A 71 -26.72 -14.13 -4.56
C LEU A 71 -25.84 -13.88 -3.33
N ILE A 72 -24.87 -14.76 -3.04
CA ILE A 72 -23.88 -14.56 -1.96
C ILE A 72 -23.05 -13.31 -2.22
N ASN A 73 -22.51 -13.14 -3.44
CA ASN A 73 -21.74 -11.97 -3.78
C ASN A 73 -22.57 -10.68 -3.70
N LEU A 74 -23.82 -10.71 -4.12
CA LEU A 74 -24.74 -9.58 -3.97
C LEU A 74 -25.02 -9.27 -2.49
N ALA A 75 -25.24 -10.29 -1.67
CA ALA A 75 -25.42 -10.11 -0.24
C ALA A 75 -24.20 -9.49 0.45
N LEU A 76 -22.97 -9.90 0.02
CA LEU A 76 -21.70 -9.30 0.47
C LEU A 76 -21.54 -7.82 0.07
N ILE A 77 -22.32 -7.31 -0.85
CA ILE A 77 -22.36 -5.89 -1.19
C ILE A 77 -23.47 -5.18 -0.44
N VAL A 78 -24.70 -5.69 -0.54
CA VAL A 78 -25.92 -5.00 -0.07
C VAL A 78 -25.97 -4.91 1.46
N ILE A 79 -25.65 -6.02 2.16
CA ILE A 79 -25.69 -6.04 3.62
C ILE A 79 -24.69 -5.07 4.23
N PRO A 80 -23.37 -5.10 3.87
CA PRO A 80 -22.43 -4.12 4.38
C PRO A 80 -22.78 -2.68 3.99
N ALA A 81 -23.25 -2.44 2.76
CA ALA A 81 -23.64 -1.10 2.32
C ALA A 81 -24.80 -0.55 3.18
N ALA A 82 -25.80 -1.40 3.51
CA ALA A 82 -26.91 -1.01 4.39
C ALA A 82 -26.42 -0.71 5.82
N ILE A 83 -25.52 -1.55 6.37
CA ILE A 83 -24.93 -1.33 7.70
C ILE A 83 -24.12 -0.04 7.74
N LEU A 84 -23.24 0.19 6.76
CA LEU A 84 -22.45 1.40 6.69
C LEU A 84 -23.31 2.65 6.49
N GLY A 85 -24.34 2.57 5.64
CA GLY A 85 -25.31 3.65 5.47
C GLY A 85 -26.07 3.98 6.76
N TYR A 86 -26.54 2.95 7.48
CA TYR A 86 -27.20 3.12 8.79
C TYR A 86 -26.23 3.74 9.82
N THR A 87 -24.97 3.26 9.88
CA THR A 87 -23.96 3.81 10.79
C THR A 87 -23.68 5.29 10.46
N TYR A 88 -23.58 5.64 9.17
CA TYR A 88 -23.37 7.01 8.74
C TYR A 88 -24.52 7.93 9.15
N MET A 89 -25.76 7.48 8.98
CA MET A 89 -26.94 8.28 9.34
C MET A 89 -27.06 8.52 10.85
N ASN A 90 -26.60 7.58 11.68
CA ASN A 90 -26.73 7.69 13.14
C ASN A 90 -25.51 8.27 13.84
N SER A 91 -24.33 8.17 13.24
CA SER A 91 -23.04 8.54 13.87
C SER A 91 -22.17 9.44 12.98
N GLY A 92 -22.66 9.83 11.79
CA GLY A 92 -21.86 10.62 10.84
C GLY A 92 -21.46 12.01 11.37
N ASP A 93 -22.24 12.59 12.25
CA ASP A 93 -21.95 13.89 12.88
C ASP A 93 -21.07 13.77 14.13
N SER A 94 -20.82 12.55 14.62
CA SER A 94 -19.98 12.34 15.79
C SER A 94 -18.50 12.54 15.45
N THR A 95 -17.80 13.26 16.32
CA THR A 95 -16.36 13.44 16.22
C THR A 95 -15.62 12.19 16.74
N VAL A 96 -14.73 11.65 15.93
CA VAL A 96 -13.89 10.51 16.28
C VAL A 96 -12.47 11.01 16.50
N ALA A 97 -11.90 10.73 17.67
CA ALA A 97 -10.50 11.03 17.96
C ALA A 97 -9.58 10.06 17.18
N ILE A 98 -8.48 10.60 16.67
CA ILE A 98 -7.52 9.88 15.83
C ILE A 98 -6.16 9.94 16.50
N ASP A 99 -5.66 8.79 16.92
CA ASP A 99 -4.29 8.62 17.39
C ASP A 99 -3.37 8.18 16.26
N ALA A 100 -2.14 8.69 16.21
CA ALA A 100 -1.19 8.41 15.13
C ALA A 100 -0.97 6.90 14.85
N PRO A 101 -0.85 6.00 15.85
CA PRO A 101 -0.67 4.57 15.59
C PRO A 101 -1.84 3.88 14.86
N ILE A 102 -3.05 4.45 14.93
CA ILE A 102 -4.23 3.85 14.33
C ILE A 102 -4.14 3.77 12.79
N PHE A 103 -3.33 4.65 12.18
CA PHE A 103 -3.11 4.61 10.73
C PHE A 103 -2.49 3.29 10.26
N GLN A 104 -1.75 2.60 11.12
CA GLN A 104 -1.12 1.31 10.76
C GLN A 104 -2.15 0.22 10.46
N GLN A 105 -3.40 0.33 10.94
CA GLN A 105 -4.47 -0.62 10.64
C GLN A 105 -4.83 -0.64 9.14
N PHE A 106 -4.62 0.48 8.43
CA PHE A 106 -5.01 0.58 7.02
C PHE A 106 -4.21 -0.36 6.12
N ASN A 107 -2.91 -0.59 6.41
CA ASN A 107 -2.13 -1.50 5.59
C ASN A 107 -2.70 -2.94 5.58
N PRO A 108 -2.87 -3.66 6.70
CA PRO A 108 -3.45 -5.00 6.68
C PRO A 108 -4.88 -5.03 6.12
N CYS A 109 -5.71 -4.01 6.39
CA CYS A 109 -7.04 -3.91 5.81
C CYS A 109 -6.98 -3.79 4.28
N PHE A 110 -6.10 -2.94 3.76
CA PHE A 110 -5.93 -2.78 2.32
C PHE A 110 -5.26 -3.99 1.66
N VAL A 111 -4.34 -4.69 2.33
CA VAL A 111 -3.80 -5.96 1.82
C VAL A 111 -4.92 -6.94 1.56
N VAL A 112 -5.83 -7.12 2.53
CA VAL A 112 -6.96 -8.05 2.38
C VAL A 112 -7.93 -7.57 1.29
N ALA A 113 -8.28 -6.27 1.28
CA ALA A 113 -9.21 -5.69 0.30
C ALA A 113 -8.66 -5.70 -1.13
N LEU A 114 -7.39 -5.35 -1.33
CA LEU A 114 -6.80 -5.22 -2.66
C LEU A 114 -6.30 -6.55 -3.24
N THR A 115 -6.14 -7.59 -2.43
CA THR A 115 -5.73 -8.92 -2.93
C THR A 115 -6.69 -9.47 -4.00
N PRO A 116 -8.01 -9.54 -3.79
CA PRO A 116 -8.93 -10.00 -4.83
C PRO A 116 -8.97 -9.05 -6.04
N VAL A 117 -8.79 -7.74 -5.84
CA VAL A 117 -8.70 -6.76 -6.92
C VAL A 117 -7.46 -7.03 -7.78
N SER A 118 -6.31 -7.27 -7.14
CA SER A 118 -5.05 -7.58 -7.80
C SER A 118 -5.15 -8.87 -8.60
N ILE A 119 -5.75 -9.93 -8.03
CA ILE A 119 -6.00 -11.21 -8.70
C ILE A 119 -6.93 -11.01 -9.91
N ALA A 120 -8.00 -10.25 -9.75
CA ALA A 120 -8.96 -9.95 -10.82
C ALA A 120 -8.28 -9.19 -11.96
N LEU A 121 -7.49 -8.16 -11.63
CA LEU A 121 -6.75 -7.33 -12.60
C LEU A 121 -5.76 -8.17 -13.42
N PHE A 122 -4.88 -8.92 -12.74
CA PHE A 122 -3.87 -9.72 -13.44
C PHE A 122 -4.49 -10.92 -14.15
N GLY A 123 -5.53 -11.53 -13.59
CA GLY A 123 -6.30 -12.57 -14.28
C GLY A 123 -6.99 -12.05 -15.54
N TRP A 124 -7.49 -10.82 -15.54
CA TRP A 124 -8.03 -10.17 -16.73
C TRP A 124 -6.93 -9.87 -17.76
N LEU A 125 -5.81 -9.29 -17.32
CA LEU A 125 -4.64 -9.03 -18.17
C LEU A 125 -4.09 -10.32 -18.78
N GLY A 126 -4.06 -11.41 -18.03
CA GLY A 126 -3.64 -12.74 -18.51
C GLY A 126 -4.57 -13.28 -19.61
N ARG A 127 -5.90 -13.10 -19.44
CA ARG A 127 -6.88 -13.52 -20.46
C ARG A 127 -6.73 -12.79 -21.79
N ILE A 128 -6.29 -11.54 -21.79
CA ILE A 128 -6.03 -10.74 -23.00
C ILE A 128 -4.57 -10.82 -23.48
N GLY A 129 -3.75 -11.69 -22.86
CA GLY A 129 -2.34 -11.88 -23.25
C GLY A 129 -1.42 -10.70 -22.93
N LYS A 130 -1.83 -9.78 -22.05
CA LYS A 130 -1.09 -8.56 -21.69
C LYS A 130 -0.59 -8.56 -20.24
N GLU A 131 -0.59 -9.71 -19.58
CA GLU A 131 -0.08 -9.78 -18.20
C GLU A 131 1.42 -9.50 -18.17
N PRO A 132 1.87 -8.50 -17.37
CA PRO A 132 3.29 -8.23 -17.22
C PRO A 132 4.01 -9.38 -16.54
N LYS A 133 5.25 -9.69 -16.97
CA LYS A 133 6.10 -10.65 -16.27
C LYS A 133 6.48 -10.17 -14.87
N ALA A 134 6.86 -11.10 -13.98
CA ALA A 134 7.19 -10.79 -12.60
C ALA A 134 8.20 -9.63 -12.42
N PRO A 135 9.33 -9.55 -13.16
CA PRO A 135 10.24 -8.41 -13.03
C PRO A 135 9.63 -7.06 -13.38
N VAL A 136 8.68 -7.04 -14.36
CA VAL A 136 7.95 -5.81 -14.70
C VAL A 136 7.03 -5.39 -13.56
N LYS A 137 6.31 -6.34 -12.95
CA LYS A 137 5.42 -6.05 -11.81
C LYS A 137 6.20 -5.49 -10.61
N ILE A 138 7.40 -6.03 -10.34
CA ILE A 138 8.30 -5.51 -9.29
C ILE A 138 8.69 -4.06 -9.59
N GLY A 139 9.09 -3.75 -10.83
CA GLY A 139 9.41 -2.38 -11.25
C GLY A 139 8.23 -1.43 -11.15
N LEU A 140 7.03 -1.89 -11.54
CA LEU A 140 5.79 -1.13 -11.37
C LEU A 140 5.47 -0.87 -9.90
N GLY A 141 5.73 -1.85 -9.00
CA GLY A 141 5.60 -1.65 -7.56
C GLY A 141 6.45 -0.49 -7.05
N MET A 142 7.72 -0.39 -7.51
CA MET A 142 8.58 0.74 -7.17
C MET A 142 8.07 2.08 -7.71
N LEU A 143 7.51 2.11 -8.93
CA LEU A 143 6.90 3.33 -9.49
C LEU A 143 5.65 3.75 -8.70
N VAL A 144 4.83 2.80 -8.29
CA VAL A 144 3.66 3.07 -7.45
C VAL A 144 4.07 3.61 -6.09
N ALA A 145 5.11 3.04 -5.45
CA ALA A 145 5.68 3.56 -4.21
C ALA A 145 6.24 4.98 -4.38
N ALA A 146 6.93 5.26 -5.50
CA ALA A 146 7.36 6.62 -5.83
C ALA A 146 6.17 7.58 -5.97
N GLY A 147 5.05 7.13 -6.53
CA GLY A 147 3.81 7.91 -6.61
C GLY A 147 3.21 8.26 -5.25
N ALA A 148 3.27 7.34 -4.28
CA ALA A 148 2.86 7.61 -2.90
C ALA A 148 3.71 8.73 -2.27
N TYR A 149 5.04 8.67 -2.45
CA TYR A 149 5.93 9.70 -1.92
C TYR A 149 5.89 11.01 -2.71
N LEU A 150 5.55 10.99 -3.99
CA LEU A 150 5.24 12.20 -4.74
C LEU A 150 3.99 12.89 -4.15
N LEU A 151 2.94 12.12 -3.85
CA LEU A 151 1.75 12.65 -3.17
C LEU A 151 2.13 13.32 -1.85
N MET A 152 2.90 12.65 -0.99
CA MET A 152 3.39 13.22 0.27
C MET A 152 4.25 14.46 0.07
N THR A 153 5.16 14.44 -0.92
CA THR A 153 6.02 15.59 -1.24
C THR A 153 5.20 16.82 -1.61
N VAL A 154 4.24 16.65 -2.53
CA VAL A 154 3.39 17.76 -3.00
C VAL A 154 2.48 18.27 -1.89
N SER A 155 1.89 17.38 -1.12
CA SER A 155 0.97 17.74 -0.03
C SER A 155 1.69 18.40 1.17
N SER A 156 3.00 18.22 1.29
CA SER A 156 3.81 18.84 2.33
C SER A 156 4.41 20.19 1.91
N LEU A 157 4.17 20.63 0.67
CA LEU A 157 4.64 21.94 0.22
C LEU A 157 3.95 23.06 1.02
N GLY A 158 4.76 23.89 1.67
CA GLY A 158 4.26 25.04 2.45
C GLY A 158 3.79 24.70 3.87
N LEU A 159 3.90 23.42 4.31
CA LEU A 159 3.68 23.12 5.72
C LEU A 159 4.80 23.70 6.57
N PRO A 160 4.47 24.43 7.67
CA PRO A 160 5.47 24.94 8.58
C PRO A 160 6.15 23.79 9.35
N ALA A 161 7.37 24.03 9.82
CA ALA A 161 8.03 23.11 10.73
C ALA A 161 7.26 22.98 12.06
N THR A 162 7.42 21.89 12.79
CA THR A 162 6.69 21.61 14.03
C THR A 162 6.96 22.62 15.14
N ASP A 163 8.14 23.23 15.16
CA ASP A 163 8.54 24.28 16.10
C ASP A 163 8.09 25.69 15.70
N HIS A 164 7.45 25.83 14.53
CA HIS A 164 6.99 27.11 14.02
C HIS A 164 5.74 27.61 14.78
N PRO A 165 5.66 28.91 15.17
CA PRO A 165 4.52 29.46 15.92
C PRO A 165 3.14 29.27 15.25
N ASN A 166 3.10 29.13 13.93
CA ASN A 166 1.88 28.91 13.14
C ASN A 166 1.65 27.45 12.80
N HIS A 167 2.37 26.53 13.45
CA HIS A 167 2.16 25.10 13.24
C HIS A 167 0.82 24.67 13.82
N VAL A 168 0.00 24.02 13.00
CA VAL A 168 -1.28 23.42 13.39
C VAL A 168 -1.37 22.05 12.74
N ALA A 169 -1.73 21.04 13.54
CA ALA A 169 -1.99 19.69 13.04
C ALA A 169 -3.40 19.64 12.43
N ASP A 170 -3.53 20.04 11.18
CA ASP A 170 -4.81 20.19 10.47
C ASP A 170 -4.85 19.49 9.10
N VAL A 171 -3.75 18.82 8.71
CA VAL A 171 -3.73 18.05 7.48
C VAL A 171 -4.79 16.95 7.53
N THR A 172 -5.60 16.85 6.48
CA THR A 172 -6.66 15.85 6.42
C THR A 172 -6.12 14.42 6.59
N PRO A 173 -6.72 13.58 7.45
CA PRO A 173 -6.34 12.18 7.61
C PRO A 173 -6.42 11.38 6.29
N ASN A 174 -7.27 11.81 5.36
CA ASN A 174 -7.43 11.16 4.06
C ASN A 174 -6.15 11.14 3.23
N LEU A 175 -5.23 12.09 3.43
CA LEU A 175 -3.92 12.09 2.77
C LEU A 175 -3.13 10.83 3.16
N LEU A 176 -3.03 10.55 4.46
CA LEU A 176 -2.33 9.36 4.93
C LEU A 176 -3.05 8.07 4.54
N VAL A 177 -4.37 8.01 4.67
CA VAL A 177 -5.17 6.85 4.23
C VAL A 177 -4.91 6.57 2.75
N GLY A 178 -4.90 7.59 1.89
CA GLY A 178 -4.56 7.46 0.47
C GLY A 178 -3.13 7.00 0.24
N THR A 179 -2.18 7.53 1.01
CA THR A 179 -0.77 7.12 0.96
C THR A 179 -0.60 5.65 1.33
N TYR A 180 -1.24 5.18 2.41
CA TYR A 180 -1.26 3.77 2.80
C TYR A 180 -1.90 2.87 1.73
N LEU A 181 -2.97 3.32 1.08
CA LEU A 181 -3.61 2.60 -0.02
C LEU A 181 -2.64 2.39 -1.19
N ILE A 182 -1.95 3.46 -1.62
CA ILE A 182 -0.99 3.41 -2.74
C ILE A 182 0.21 2.54 -2.37
N LEU A 183 0.77 2.69 -1.17
CA LEU A 183 1.89 1.87 -0.69
C LEU A 183 1.52 0.39 -0.57
N THR A 184 0.31 0.08 -0.10
CA THR A 184 -0.17 -1.32 -0.04
C THR A 184 -0.33 -1.92 -1.44
N PHE A 185 -0.80 -1.13 -2.41
CA PHE A 185 -0.86 -1.62 -3.79
C PHE A 185 0.54 -1.87 -4.36
N ALA A 186 1.52 -1.01 -4.05
CA ALA A 186 2.93 -1.24 -4.39
C ALA A 186 3.47 -2.53 -3.74
N GLU A 187 3.12 -2.79 -2.49
CA GLU A 187 3.48 -4.01 -1.78
C GLU A 187 2.94 -5.26 -2.47
N LEU A 188 1.68 -5.27 -2.87
CA LEU A 188 1.06 -6.40 -3.58
C LEU A 188 1.70 -6.68 -4.94
N LEU A 189 2.24 -5.64 -5.60
CA LEU A 189 2.99 -5.78 -6.86
C LEU A 189 4.41 -6.34 -6.65
N LEU A 190 5.01 -6.15 -5.49
CA LEU A 190 6.42 -6.49 -5.25
C LEU A 190 6.57 -7.73 -4.35
N SER A 191 5.95 -7.75 -3.19
CA SER A 191 6.25 -8.73 -2.16
C SER A 191 5.85 -10.17 -2.55
N PRO A 192 4.58 -10.50 -2.84
CA PRO A 192 4.21 -11.88 -3.19
C PRO A 192 4.80 -12.32 -4.53
N ILE A 193 4.89 -11.39 -5.49
CA ILE A 193 5.41 -11.66 -6.82
C ILE A 193 6.92 -11.86 -6.79
N GLY A 194 7.63 -11.02 -6.02
CA GLY A 194 9.08 -11.11 -5.85
C GLY A 194 9.51 -12.40 -5.16
N ILE A 195 8.84 -12.79 -4.07
CA ILE A 195 9.08 -14.07 -3.39
C ILE A 195 8.85 -15.24 -4.34
N SER A 196 7.73 -15.25 -5.07
CA SER A 196 7.42 -16.28 -6.05
C SER A 196 8.46 -16.35 -7.17
N PHE A 197 8.86 -15.19 -7.71
CA PHE A 197 9.89 -15.11 -8.75
C PHE A 197 11.23 -15.67 -8.27
N VAL A 198 11.71 -15.22 -7.12
CA VAL A 198 12.98 -15.69 -6.54
C VAL A 198 12.95 -17.18 -6.27
N SER A 199 11.82 -17.69 -5.74
CA SER A 199 11.64 -19.14 -5.51
C SER A 199 11.66 -19.97 -6.79
N LYS A 200 11.17 -19.42 -7.92
CA LYS A 200 11.15 -20.12 -9.23
C LYS A 200 12.52 -20.16 -9.90
N VAL A 201 13.27 -19.05 -9.84
CA VAL A 201 14.57 -18.95 -10.51
C VAL A 201 15.72 -19.51 -9.67
N ALA A 202 15.49 -19.83 -8.40
CA ALA A 202 16.49 -20.39 -7.51
C ALA A 202 16.78 -21.86 -7.87
N PRO A 203 18.06 -22.26 -8.09
CA PRO A 203 18.43 -23.65 -8.27
C PRO A 203 17.97 -24.49 -7.07
N PRO A 204 17.45 -25.71 -7.27
CA PRO A 204 16.90 -26.54 -6.18
C PRO A 204 17.86 -26.71 -5.00
N LYS A 205 19.15 -26.89 -5.28
CA LYS A 205 20.21 -27.06 -4.27
C LYS A 205 20.37 -25.84 -3.35
N TYR A 206 20.11 -24.63 -3.84
CA TYR A 206 20.35 -23.37 -3.13
C TYR A 206 19.07 -22.61 -2.81
N LYS A 207 17.90 -23.20 -3.04
CA LYS A 207 16.61 -22.54 -2.90
C LYS A 207 16.40 -21.96 -1.50
N GLY A 208 16.71 -22.73 -0.44
CA GLY A 208 16.60 -22.25 0.94
C GLY A 208 17.52 -21.07 1.23
N MET A 209 18.78 -21.14 0.77
CA MET A 209 19.74 -20.05 0.95
C MET A 209 19.31 -18.77 0.21
N ILE A 210 18.81 -18.89 -1.01
CA ILE A 210 18.35 -17.73 -1.79
C ILE A 210 17.07 -17.15 -1.19
N MET A 211 16.17 -17.99 -0.67
CA MET A 211 15.00 -17.51 0.08
C MET A 211 15.40 -16.83 1.39
N GLY A 212 16.41 -17.35 2.09
CA GLY A 212 17.01 -16.66 3.24
C GLY A 212 17.58 -15.28 2.88
N GLY A 213 18.19 -15.17 1.69
CA GLY A 213 18.68 -13.91 1.13
C GLY A 213 17.58 -12.85 0.94
N TRP A 214 16.34 -13.26 0.64
CA TRP A 214 15.18 -12.35 0.62
C TRP A 214 14.93 -11.72 1.99
N PHE A 215 14.96 -12.51 3.05
CA PHE A 215 14.75 -12.01 4.41
C PHE A 215 15.92 -11.14 4.89
N VAL A 216 17.15 -11.45 4.48
CA VAL A 216 18.30 -10.58 4.73
C VAL A 216 18.12 -9.23 4.02
N ALA A 217 17.69 -9.22 2.77
CA ALA A 217 17.38 -7.98 2.05
C ALA A 217 16.28 -7.18 2.76
N THR A 218 15.22 -7.83 3.23
CA THR A 218 14.17 -7.19 4.02
C THR A 218 14.73 -6.58 5.31
N ALA A 219 15.57 -7.32 6.05
CA ALA A 219 16.19 -6.85 7.29
C ALA A 219 17.12 -5.63 7.05
N LEU A 220 17.88 -5.64 5.96
CA LEU A 220 18.70 -4.50 5.56
C LEU A 220 17.83 -3.29 5.22
N GLY A 221 16.73 -3.48 4.48
CA GLY A 221 15.76 -2.43 4.20
C GLY A 221 15.20 -1.83 5.49
N ASN A 222 14.81 -2.67 6.45
CA ASN A 222 14.30 -2.24 7.75
C ASN A 222 15.34 -1.43 8.55
N LYS A 223 16.61 -1.78 8.44
CA LYS A 223 17.69 -0.99 9.06
C LYS A 223 17.81 0.40 8.43
N LEU A 224 17.64 0.50 7.12
CA LEU A 224 17.70 1.75 6.38
C LEU A 224 16.50 2.68 6.60
N VAL A 225 15.41 2.19 7.19
CA VAL A 225 14.23 3.01 7.59
C VAL A 225 14.64 4.18 8.47
N SER A 226 15.72 4.05 9.26
CA SER A 226 16.24 5.12 10.11
C SER A 226 16.78 6.34 9.32
N ILE A 227 17.18 6.19 8.06
CA ILE A 227 17.76 7.28 7.27
C ILE A 227 16.78 8.45 7.10
N PRO A 228 15.54 8.26 6.55
CA PRO A 228 14.55 9.33 6.52
C PRO A 228 14.17 9.84 7.92
N GLY A 229 14.23 8.98 8.95
CA GLY A 229 14.03 9.41 10.32
C GLY A 229 15.07 10.44 10.80
N HIS A 230 16.35 10.25 10.46
CA HIS A 230 17.39 11.24 10.76
C HIS A 230 17.28 12.53 9.93
N MET A 231 16.49 12.50 8.85
CA MET A 231 16.21 13.68 8.03
C MET A 231 14.96 14.45 8.50
N TRP A 232 14.32 14.05 9.61
CA TRP A 232 13.04 14.59 10.03
C TRP A 232 13.08 16.09 10.35
N ASP A 233 14.22 16.59 10.81
CA ASP A 233 14.44 18.03 11.04
C ASP A 233 14.57 18.87 9.75
N MET A 234 14.63 18.19 8.58
CA MET A 234 14.65 18.86 7.28
C MET A 234 13.22 19.21 6.82
N PRO A 235 13.06 20.14 5.86
CA PRO A 235 11.75 20.39 5.27
C PRO A 235 11.11 19.09 4.75
N LEU A 236 9.86 18.84 5.13
CA LEU A 236 9.15 17.59 4.77
C LEU A 236 9.20 17.22 3.28
N PRO A 237 9.08 18.20 2.33
CA PRO A 237 9.23 17.87 0.91
C PRO A 237 10.60 17.28 0.55
N VAL A 238 11.65 17.56 1.31
CA VAL A 238 12.99 16.97 1.11
C VAL A 238 13.00 15.53 1.58
N VAL A 239 12.39 15.24 2.74
CA VAL A 239 12.28 13.88 3.29
C VAL A 239 11.52 12.96 2.33
N TRP A 240 10.32 13.39 1.95
CA TRP A 240 9.47 12.60 1.03
C TRP A 240 10.03 12.54 -0.39
N GLY A 241 10.62 13.64 -0.88
CA GLY A 241 11.28 13.71 -2.17
C GLY A 241 12.47 12.77 -2.27
N THR A 242 13.24 12.60 -1.20
CA THR A 242 14.34 11.62 -1.13
C THR A 242 13.82 10.20 -1.29
N LEU A 243 12.76 9.82 -0.58
CA LEU A 243 12.13 8.50 -0.72
C LEU A 243 11.57 8.28 -2.13
N MET A 244 10.92 9.29 -2.71
CA MET A 244 10.45 9.27 -4.09
C MET A 244 11.59 9.00 -5.07
N VAL A 245 12.69 9.74 -4.97
CA VAL A 245 13.86 9.59 -5.85
C VAL A 245 14.48 8.20 -5.71
N ILE A 246 14.63 7.68 -4.50
CA ILE A 246 15.15 6.33 -4.26
C ILE A 246 14.26 5.27 -4.93
N CYS A 247 12.93 5.39 -4.78
CA CYS A 247 11.99 4.48 -5.44
C CYS A 247 12.08 4.57 -6.97
N LEU A 248 12.23 5.78 -7.54
CA LEU A 248 12.42 5.96 -8.98
C LEU A 248 13.73 5.36 -9.47
N LEU A 249 14.84 5.56 -8.76
CA LEU A 249 16.14 4.98 -9.10
C LEU A 249 16.09 3.44 -9.04
N ALA A 250 15.43 2.87 -8.04
CA ALA A 250 15.25 1.42 -7.95
C ALA A 250 14.37 0.88 -9.08
N ALA A 251 13.31 1.62 -9.48
CA ALA A 251 12.51 1.28 -10.65
C ALA A 251 13.34 1.33 -11.95
N LEU A 252 14.10 2.38 -12.18
CA LEU A 252 14.98 2.52 -13.32
C LEU A 252 16.01 1.39 -13.36
N PHE A 253 16.59 1.04 -12.21
CA PHE A 253 17.54 -0.06 -12.11
C PHE A 253 16.94 -1.38 -12.57
N ILE A 254 15.74 -1.76 -12.06
CA ILE A 254 15.14 -3.03 -12.45
C ILE A 254 14.72 -3.04 -13.93
N PHE A 255 14.23 -1.92 -14.46
CA PHE A 255 13.89 -1.80 -15.88
C PHE A 255 15.13 -1.87 -16.78
N SER A 256 16.29 -1.36 -16.34
CA SER A 256 17.55 -1.47 -17.10
C SER A 256 18.03 -2.91 -17.28
N ILE A 257 17.78 -3.77 -16.27
CA ILE A 257 18.18 -5.18 -16.28
C ILE A 257 17.05 -6.15 -16.67
N ILE A 258 15.89 -5.63 -17.06
CA ILE A 258 14.67 -6.42 -17.28
C ILE A 258 14.84 -7.51 -18.35
N LYS A 259 15.61 -7.21 -19.43
CA LYS A 259 15.90 -8.18 -20.50
C LYS A 259 16.65 -9.39 -19.94
N LYS A 260 17.58 -9.17 -19.01
CA LYS A 260 18.34 -10.24 -18.35
C LYS A 260 17.46 -11.05 -17.41
N LEU A 261 16.60 -10.39 -16.64
CA LEU A 261 15.68 -11.06 -15.72
C LEU A 261 14.60 -11.88 -16.46
N ASN A 262 14.10 -11.37 -17.58
CA ASN A 262 13.09 -12.07 -18.38
C ASN A 262 13.62 -13.32 -19.11
N ARG A 263 14.95 -13.50 -19.20
CA ARG A 263 15.54 -14.75 -19.74
C ARG A 263 15.56 -15.88 -18.74
N VAL A 264 15.44 -15.59 -17.46
CA VAL A 264 15.50 -16.60 -16.37
C VAL A 264 14.13 -16.77 -15.68
N SER A 265 13.09 -16.04 -16.15
CA SER A 265 11.73 -16.09 -15.62
C SER A 265 10.83 -17.06 -16.39
#